data_52402d7a14b132c85fb2db85d6b6712c
#
_entry.id   52402d7a14b132c85fb2db85d6b6712c
#
_cell.length_a   1.000
_cell.length_b   1.000
_cell.length_c   1.000
_cell.angle_alpha   90.00
_cell.angle_beta   90.00
_cell.angle_gamma   90.00
#
_symmetry.space_group_name_H-M   'P 1'
#
loop_
_entity.id
_entity.type
_entity.pdbx_description
1 polymer ?
#
loop_
_entity_poly.entity_id
_entity_poly.type
_entity_poly.pdbx_seq_one_letter_code
_entity_poly.pdbx_strand_id
1 'polypeptide(L)'
;MDRPAPAFYELSAIAEFGAFFAAAPWLATAPRGRGGRVLVLPGFTAGDVSTAPLRAALRALGHKPSPWGLGLNVGPDDETVRQLLRLLDKLVQQNGGPIDIVGWSLGGIMARLLALHHPDRVRQVISLGSPIHIVDPEANVSDSVRRLSQLAGLQRNRRSHDLTEIPVPSTVIFSRGDGVVAAASCIQPVGPTSENIEVRGAHIGLGHNPAVVWAVADRLAQVDGHWEPFVPPSLLRWCYPNDQAAAPTTIASV
;
A
#
# COMPACT_ATOMS: atom_id res chain seq x y z
N MET A 1 -6.87 -19.02 -11.49
CA MET A 1 -5.63 -18.65 -10.77
C MET A 1 -5.05 -17.45 -11.49
N ASP A 2 -5.14 -16.28 -10.86
CA ASP A 2 -4.50 -15.10 -11.42
C ASP A 2 -2.98 -15.22 -11.25
N ARG A 3 -2.27 -15.24 -12.36
CA ARG A 3 -0.81 -15.11 -12.37
C ARG A 3 -0.46 -13.63 -12.45
N PRO A 4 0.73 -13.22 -11.98
CA PRO A 4 1.20 -11.87 -12.26
C PRO A 4 1.26 -11.65 -13.77
N ALA A 5 1.11 -10.41 -14.20
CA ALA A 5 1.26 -10.05 -15.60
C ALA A 5 2.66 -10.43 -16.09
N PRO A 6 2.87 -10.66 -17.39
CA PRO A 6 4.21 -10.91 -17.91
C PRO A 6 5.20 -9.81 -17.51
N ALA A 7 6.43 -10.19 -17.14
CA ALA A 7 7.44 -9.27 -16.60
C ALA A 7 7.79 -8.09 -17.53
N PHE A 8 7.52 -8.19 -18.85
CA PHE A 8 7.73 -7.07 -19.76
C PHE A 8 6.81 -5.86 -19.48
N TYR A 9 5.69 -6.06 -18.77
CA TYR A 9 4.83 -4.96 -18.33
C TYR A 9 5.57 -4.03 -17.35
N GLU A 10 6.60 -4.53 -16.64
CA GLU A 10 7.41 -3.70 -15.76
C GLU A 10 8.21 -2.62 -16.51
N LEU A 11 8.40 -2.75 -17.83
CA LEU A 11 8.98 -1.69 -18.66
C LEU A 11 8.11 -0.43 -18.70
N SER A 12 6.81 -0.55 -18.45
CA SER A 12 5.91 0.61 -18.37
C SER A 12 6.25 1.52 -17.19
N ALA A 13 6.95 1.03 -16.16
CA ALA A 13 7.38 1.84 -15.02
C ALA A 13 8.21 3.08 -15.43
N ILE A 14 9.00 2.98 -16.51
CA ILE A 14 9.75 4.12 -17.06
C ILE A 14 8.80 5.19 -17.60
N ALA A 15 7.77 4.76 -18.35
CA ALA A 15 6.74 5.67 -18.86
C ALA A 15 5.91 6.27 -17.71
N GLU A 16 5.60 5.48 -16.69
CA GLU A 16 4.89 5.94 -15.48
C GLU A 16 5.69 6.98 -14.72
N PHE A 17 7.02 6.83 -14.64
CA PHE A 17 7.89 7.85 -14.04
C PHE A 17 7.85 9.17 -14.83
N GLY A 18 7.87 9.12 -16.16
CA GLY A 18 7.65 10.30 -17.00
C GLY A 18 6.26 10.92 -16.80
N ALA A 19 5.24 10.07 -16.75
CA ALA A 19 3.86 10.48 -16.54
C ALA A 19 3.66 11.17 -15.17
N PHE A 20 4.39 10.76 -14.12
CA PHE A 20 4.36 11.41 -12.82
C PHE A 20 4.68 12.91 -12.89
N PHE A 21 5.74 13.29 -13.62
CA PHE A 21 6.10 14.69 -13.78
C PHE A 21 5.11 15.44 -14.68
N ALA A 22 4.64 14.81 -15.76
CA ALA A 22 3.65 15.40 -16.64
C ALA A 22 2.30 15.63 -15.93
N ALA A 23 1.95 14.77 -14.98
CA ALA A 23 0.73 14.88 -14.19
C ALA A 23 0.83 15.85 -13.00
N ALA A 24 1.99 16.47 -12.74
CA ALA A 24 2.17 17.33 -11.57
C ALA A 24 1.13 18.46 -11.43
N PRO A 25 0.70 19.17 -12.51
CA PRO A 25 -0.35 20.19 -12.40
C PRO A 25 -1.69 19.60 -11.96
N TRP A 26 -2.00 18.40 -12.42
CA TRP A 26 -3.20 17.70 -12.03
C TRP A 26 -3.10 17.13 -10.61
N LEU A 27 -1.97 16.55 -10.23
CA LEU A 27 -1.74 16.09 -8.85
C LEU A 27 -1.87 17.23 -7.84
N ALA A 28 -1.57 18.46 -8.22
CA ALA A 28 -1.76 19.62 -7.36
C ALA A 28 -3.23 19.89 -6.99
N THR A 29 -4.19 19.31 -7.73
CA THR A 29 -5.63 19.40 -7.45
C THR A 29 -6.17 18.24 -6.61
N ALA A 30 -5.32 17.26 -6.25
CA ALA A 30 -5.72 16.15 -5.38
C ALA A 30 -6.11 16.65 -3.97
N PRO A 31 -6.92 15.88 -3.24
CA PRO A 31 -7.33 16.25 -1.89
C PRO A 31 -6.13 16.57 -0.99
N ARG A 32 -6.23 17.68 -0.27
CA ARG A 32 -5.14 18.17 0.56
C ARG A 32 -5.16 17.53 1.94
N GLY A 33 -3.97 17.21 2.43
CA GLY A 33 -3.78 16.70 3.78
C GLY A 33 -4.02 17.75 4.86
N ARG A 34 -4.36 17.27 6.05
CA ARG A 34 -4.58 18.07 7.26
C ARG A 34 -3.32 18.22 8.12
N GLY A 35 -2.14 17.96 7.54
CA GLY A 35 -0.86 18.03 8.25
C GLY A 35 -0.53 16.78 9.06
N GLY A 36 -1.27 15.68 8.88
CA GLY A 36 -0.99 14.39 9.52
C GLY A 36 0.34 13.78 9.07
N ARG A 37 0.96 13.01 9.98
CA ARG A 37 2.17 12.27 9.66
C ARG A 37 1.85 10.99 8.90
N VAL A 38 2.69 10.70 7.92
CA VAL A 38 2.59 9.51 7.08
C VAL A 38 3.93 8.80 7.05
N LEU A 39 4.02 7.58 7.56
CA LEU A 39 5.20 6.73 7.39
C LEU A 39 5.12 6.03 6.03
N VAL A 40 6.15 6.16 5.20
CA VAL A 40 6.19 5.52 3.89
C VAL A 40 7.25 4.42 3.88
N LEU A 41 6.80 3.17 3.70
CA LEU A 41 7.64 1.96 3.75
C LEU A 41 7.96 1.46 2.33
N PRO A 42 9.25 1.28 1.99
CA PRO A 42 9.67 0.80 0.66
C PRO A 42 9.44 -0.70 0.49
N GLY A 43 9.44 -1.14 -0.78
CA GLY A 43 9.40 -2.55 -1.15
C GLY A 43 10.69 -3.32 -0.85
N PHE A 44 10.69 -4.62 -1.16
CA PHE A 44 11.86 -5.48 -0.99
C PHE A 44 13.05 -4.99 -1.84
N THR A 45 14.24 -5.00 -1.26
CA THR A 45 15.50 -4.47 -1.84
C THR A 45 15.47 -2.99 -2.24
N ALA A 46 14.41 -2.27 -1.90
CA ALA A 46 14.29 -0.84 -2.13
C ALA A 46 14.57 -0.05 -0.84
N GLY A 47 14.93 1.21 -1.00
CA GLY A 47 15.14 2.14 0.11
C GLY A 47 14.35 3.43 -0.09
N ASP A 48 14.66 4.45 0.70
CA ASP A 48 13.93 5.73 0.69
C ASP A 48 13.92 6.45 -0.65
N VAL A 49 14.91 6.21 -1.52
CA VAL A 49 14.95 6.81 -2.87
C VAL A 49 13.76 6.35 -3.70
N SER A 50 13.34 5.09 -3.58
CA SER A 50 12.22 4.53 -4.35
C SER A 50 10.88 5.19 -4.00
N THR A 51 10.71 5.63 -2.75
CA THR A 51 9.49 6.29 -2.26
C THR A 51 9.56 7.81 -2.31
N ALA A 52 10.69 8.38 -2.76
CA ALA A 52 10.89 9.82 -2.79
C ALA A 52 9.85 10.58 -3.64
N PRO A 53 9.46 10.11 -4.85
CA PRO A 53 8.43 10.78 -5.64
C PRO A 53 7.08 10.85 -4.91
N LEU A 54 6.61 9.74 -4.34
CA LEU A 54 5.38 9.70 -3.55
C LEU A 54 5.45 10.66 -2.36
N ARG A 55 6.55 10.60 -1.58
CA ARG A 55 6.73 11.49 -0.43
C ARG A 55 6.79 12.97 -0.84
N ALA A 56 7.38 13.29 -1.99
CA ALA A 56 7.41 14.66 -2.51
C ALA A 56 6.00 15.15 -2.86
N ALA A 57 5.21 14.34 -3.55
CA ALA A 57 3.83 14.67 -3.88
C ALA A 57 2.96 14.87 -2.62
N LEU A 58 3.03 13.94 -1.67
CA LEU A 58 2.29 14.04 -0.42
C LEU A 58 2.68 15.28 0.39
N ARG A 59 3.97 15.66 0.38
CA ARG A 59 4.42 16.89 1.04
C ARG A 59 3.84 18.13 0.37
N ALA A 60 3.82 18.18 -0.96
CA ALA A 60 3.22 19.27 -1.72
C ALA A 60 1.71 19.40 -1.46
N LEU A 61 1.05 18.29 -1.13
CA LEU A 61 -0.37 18.23 -0.76
C LEU A 61 -0.65 18.52 0.73
N GLY A 62 0.38 18.87 1.53
CA GLY A 62 0.20 19.30 2.92
C GLY A 62 0.29 18.19 3.97
N HIS A 63 0.65 16.95 3.58
CA HIS A 63 0.98 15.90 4.53
C HIS A 63 2.41 16.03 5.06
N LYS A 64 2.73 15.32 6.14
CA LYS A 64 4.09 15.23 6.71
C LYS A 64 4.68 13.83 6.50
N PRO A 65 5.02 13.45 5.24
CA PRO A 65 5.56 12.13 4.96
C PRO A 65 6.96 11.96 5.52
N SER A 66 7.19 10.86 6.20
CA SER A 66 8.47 10.42 6.75
C SER A 66 9.02 9.24 5.96
N PRO A 67 10.32 9.22 5.64
CA PRO A 67 10.97 8.02 5.13
C PRO A 67 11.05 6.97 6.24
N TRP A 68 11.33 5.73 5.87
CA TRP A 68 11.56 4.70 6.86
C TRP A 68 12.96 4.77 7.50
N GLY A 69 13.96 5.28 6.76
CA GLY A 69 15.28 5.63 7.30
C GLY A 69 16.20 4.46 7.69
N LEU A 70 15.86 3.21 7.29
CA LEU A 70 16.57 2.00 7.72
C LEU A 70 17.40 1.36 6.59
N GLY A 71 17.69 2.12 5.52
CA GLY A 71 18.47 1.62 4.39
C GLY A 71 17.64 0.79 3.39
N LEU A 72 18.18 -0.33 2.91
CA LEU A 72 17.46 -1.23 2.02
C LEU A 72 16.54 -2.15 2.83
N ASN A 73 15.31 -2.29 2.36
CA ASN A 73 14.35 -3.21 2.97
C ASN A 73 14.63 -4.66 2.50
N VAL A 74 15.35 -5.41 3.30
CA VAL A 74 15.68 -6.82 3.03
C VAL A 74 14.78 -7.79 3.79
N GLY A 75 13.74 -7.29 4.43
CA GLY A 75 12.78 -8.05 5.23
C GLY A 75 12.88 -7.75 6.72
N PRO A 76 11.89 -8.19 7.50
CA PRO A 76 11.81 -7.92 8.92
C PRO A 76 12.68 -8.90 9.72
N ASP A 77 13.94 -8.57 9.95
CA ASP A 77 14.72 -9.19 11.03
C ASP A 77 14.44 -8.50 12.37
N ASP A 78 14.91 -9.09 13.46
CA ASP A 78 14.65 -8.58 14.81
C ASP A 78 15.16 -7.14 15.01
N GLU A 79 16.27 -6.76 14.38
CA GLU A 79 16.82 -5.41 14.50
C GLU A 79 15.98 -4.41 13.68
N THR A 80 15.63 -4.77 12.48
CA THR A 80 14.73 -3.96 11.61
C THR A 80 13.39 -3.73 12.31
N VAL A 81 12.82 -4.77 12.92
CA VAL A 81 11.56 -4.64 13.68
C VAL A 81 11.72 -3.69 14.85
N ARG A 82 12.79 -3.85 15.66
CA ARG A 82 13.04 -2.93 16.79
C ARG A 82 13.22 -1.48 16.35
N GLN A 83 13.93 -1.24 15.26
CA GLN A 83 14.15 0.11 14.72
C GLN A 83 12.86 0.70 14.17
N LEU A 84 12.06 -0.10 13.47
CA LEU A 84 10.77 0.33 12.93
C LEU A 84 9.78 0.69 14.05
N LEU A 85 9.75 -0.07 15.14
CA LEU A 85 8.92 0.25 16.32
C LEU A 85 9.36 1.56 16.98
N ARG A 86 10.68 1.77 17.15
CA ARG A 86 11.21 3.04 17.67
C ARG A 86 10.83 4.23 16.76
N LEU A 87 10.88 4.03 15.44
CA LEU A 87 10.47 5.05 14.48
C LEU A 87 8.97 5.34 14.59
N LEU A 88 8.13 4.30 14.69
CA LEU A 88 6.70 4.43 14.88
C LEU A 88 6.40 5.25 16.15
N ASP A 89 7.00 4.90 17.28
CA ASP A 89 6.82 5.62 18.56
C ASP A 89 7.19 7.10 18.45
N LYS A 90 8.34 7.39 17.84
CA LYS A 90 8.80 8.75 17.58
C LYS A 90 7.79 9.54 16.74
N LEU A 91 7.26 8.93 15.66
CA LEU A 91 6.34 9.60 14.76
C LEU A 91 4.97 9.83 15.41
N VAL A 92 4.47 8.86 16.18
CA VAL A 92 3.23 8.99 16.97
C VAL A 92 3.35 10.12 17.98
N GLN A 93 4.45 10.17 18.73
CA GLN A 93 4.72 11.27 19.68
C GLN A 93 4.76 12.63 18.97
N GLN A 94 5.44 12.72 17.84
CA GLN A 94 5.52 13.97 17.05
C GLN A 94 4.20 14.37 16.39
N ASN A 95 3.30 13.40 16.15
CA ASN A 95 1.96 13.65 15.61
C ASN A 95 0.96 14.05 16.69
N GLY A 96 1.22 13.66 17.93
CA GLY A 96 0.27 13.81 19.05
C GLY A 96 -0.85 12.76 19.02
N GLY A 97 -0.66 11.63 18.31
CA GLY A 97 -1.64 10.57 18.14
C GLY A 97 -1.25 9.61 17.01
N PRO A 98 -2.13 8.66 16.65
CA PRO A 98 -1.88 7.68 15.61
C PRO A 98 -1.47 8.31 14.28
N ILE A 99 -0.68 7.60 13.48
CA ILE A 99 -0.19 8.04 12.17
C ILE A 99 -0.71 7.17 11.04
N ASP A 100 -0.66 7.69 9.82
CA ASP A 100 -0.91 6.92 8.61
C ASP A 100 0.31 6.14 8.20
N ILE A 101 0.11 4.95 7.60
CA ILE A 101 1.19 4.19 7.00
C ILE A 101 0.85 3.86 5.55
N VAL A 102 1.74 4.22 4.63
CA VAL A 102 1.69 3.80 3.23
C VAL A 102 2.82 2.81 3.00
N GLY A 103 2.50 1.60 2.59
CA GLY A 103 3.50 0.55 2.36
C GLY A 103 3.45 0.02 0.93
N TRP A 104 4.61 -0.04 0.28
CA TRP A 104 4.74 -0.58 -1.08
C TRP A 104 5.30 -1.99 -1.06
N SER A 105 4.60 -2.96 -1.72
CA SER A 105 5.02 -4.35 -1.80
C SER A 105 5.28 -4.94 -0.39
N LEU A 106 6.50 -5.39 -0.08
CA LEU A 106 6.89 -5.83 1.28
C LEU A 106 6.59 -4.78 2.35
N GLY A 107 6.75 -3.49 2.04
CA GLY A 107 6.42 -2.41 2.96
C GLY A 107 4.96 -2.40 3.39
N GLY A 108 4.03 -2.82 2.52
CA GLY A 108 2.61 -2.93 2.88
C GLY A 108 2.32 -4.11 3.81
N ILE A 109 3.05 -5.21 3.67
CA ILE A 109 3.00 -6.33 4.62
C ILE A 109 3.46 -5.84 6.00
N MET A 110 4.60 -5.13 6.05
CA MET A 110 5.12 -4.57 7.31
C MET A 110 4.15 -3.55 7.94
N ALA A 111 3.51 -2.71 7.11
CA ALA A 111 2.49 -1.76 7.57
C ALA A 111 1.29 -2.46 8.22
N ARG A 112 0.81 -3.55 7.61
CA ARG A 112 -0.31 -4.34 8.15
C ARG A 112 0.07 -5.07 9.43
N LEU A 113 1.29 -5.61 9.52
CA LEU A 113 1.80 -6.19 10.76
C LEU A 113 1.89 -5.16 11.89
N LEU A 114 2.35 -3.94 11.60
CA LEU A 114 2.34 -2.84 12.58
C LEU A 114 0.93 -2.53 13.06
N ALA A 115 -0.03 -2.40 12.15
CA ALA A 115 -1.42 -2.11 12.48
C ALA A 115 -2.10 -3.24 13.27
N LEU A 116 -1.76 -4.49 12.96
CA LEU A 116 -2.30 -5.66 13.66
C LEU A 116 -1.80 -5.72 15.11
N HIS A 117 -0.53 -5.40 15.34
CA HIS A 117 0.08 -5.48 16.67
C HIS A 117 0.00 -4.18 17.49
N HIS A 118 -0.16 -3.03 16.82
CA HIS A 118 -0.17 -1.70 17.43
C HIS A 118 -1.29 -0.81 16.86
N PRO A 119 -2.57 -1.25 16.92
CA PRO A 119 -3.69 -0.52 16.31
C PRO A 119 -3.91 0.87 16.93
N ASP A 120 -3.50 1.05 18.17
CA ASP A 120 -3.53 2.33 18.89
C ASP A 120 -2.56 3.38 18.34
N ARG A 121 -1.58 2.97 17.54
CA ARG A 121 -0.54 3.82 16.94
C ARG A 121 -0.74 4.09 15.45
N VAL A 122 -1.61 3.33 14.81
CA VAL A 122 -1.84 3.40 13.36
C VAL A 122 -3.27 3.85 13.10
N ARG A 123 -3.43 4.99 12.41
CA ARG A 123 -4.73 5.54 12.05
C ARG A 123 -5.36 4.77 10.87
N GLN A 124 -4.56 4.50 9.84
CA GLN A 124 -4.95 3.70 8.68
C GLN A 124 -3.73 3.13 7.97
N VAL A 125 -3.94 2.11 7.16
CA VAL A 125 -2.93 1.51 6.27
C VAL A 125 -3.38 1.62 4.82
N ILE A 126 -2.46 2.07 3.95
CA ILE A 126 -2.62 2.00 2.50
C ILE A 126 -1.52 1.11 1.94
N SER A 127 -1.89 -0.02 1.33
CA SER A 127 -0.97 -1.00 0.76
C SER A 127 -0.92 -0.87 -0.76
N LEU A 128 0.28 -0.78 -1.34
CA LEU A 128 0.50 -0.66 -2.79
C LEU A 128 1.10 -1.96 -3.34
N GLY A 129 0.36 -2.73 -4.12
CA GLY A 129 0.82 -3.97 -4.73
C GLY A 129 1.39 -4.98 -3.71
N SER A 130 0.79 -5.09 -2.55
CA SER A 130 1.30 -5.91 -1.44
C SER A 130 0.59 -7.26 -1.39
N PRO A 131 1.33 -8.39 -1.41
CA PRO A 131 0.72 -9.72 -1.38
C PRO A 131 0.31 -10.09 0.06
N ILE A 132 -0.85 -9.63 0.50
CA ILE A 132 -1.34 -9.81 1.88
C ILE A 132 -1.72 -11.25 2.23
N HIS A 133 -1.96 -12.11 1.23
CA HIS A 133 -2.21 -13.55 1.41
C HIS A 133 -0.93 -14.40 1.56
N ILE A 134 0.24 -13.76 1.68
CA ILE A 134 1.54 -14.44 1.70
C ILE A 134 1.73 -15.38 2.90
N VAL A 135 0.95 -15.17 3.96
CA VAL A 135 1.09 -15.89 5.24
C VAL A 135 0.26 -17.17 5.26
N ASP A 136 -0.63 -17.37 4.30
CA ASP A 136 -1.40 -18.61 4.16
C ASP A 136 -0.56 -19.68 3.43
N PRO A 137 -0.16 -20.77 4.10
CA PRO A 137 0.59 -21.87 3.48
C PRO A 137 -0.20 -22.58 2.37
N GLU A 138 -1.52 -22.52 2.41
CA GLU A 138 -2.43 -23.11 1.43
C GLU A 138 -2.83 -22.12 0.34
N ALA A 139 -2.54 -20.83 0.52
CA ALA A 139 -2.78 -19.82 -0.49
C ALA A 139 -1.96 -20.12 -1.75
N ASN A 140 -2.64 -20.09 -2.86
CA ASN A 140 -2.06 -20.36 -4.18
C ASN A 140 -1.29 -19.13 -4.66
N VAL A 141 -0.27 -18.74 -3.90
CA VAL A 141 0.60 -17.60 -4.20
C VAL A 141 1.55 -17.92 -5.34
N SER A 142 1.81 -16.94 -6.20
CA SER A 142 2.77 -17.08 -7.29
C SER A 142 4.16 -17.43 -6.77
N ASP A 143 4.97 -18.12 -7.59
CA ASP A 143 6.35 -18.45 -7.23
C ASP A 143 7.17 -17.20 -6.87
N SER A 144 6.87 -16.06 -7.49
CA SER A 144 7.51 -14.78 -7.21
C SER A 144 7.23 -14.32 -5.78
N VAL A 145 5.96 -14.39 -5.34
CA VAL A 145 5.53 -14.05 -3.99
C VAL A 145 6.11 -15.03 -2.97
N ARG A 146 6.13 -16.33 -3.30
CA ARG A 146 6.74 -17.36 -2.45
C ARG A 146 8.24 -17.12 -2.27
N ARG A 147 8.97 -16.79 -3.34
CA ARG A 147 10.38 -16.42 -3.26
C ARG A 147 10.59 -15.16 -2.45
N LEU A 148 9.74 -14.12 -2.64
CA LEU A 148 9.79 -12.89 -1.87
C LEU A 148 9.62 -13.16 -0.38
N SER A 149 8.65 -14.00 0.01
CA SER A 149 8.41 -14.36 1.42
C SER A 149 9.57 -15.14 2.04
N GLN A 150 10.19 -16.04 1.26
CA GLN A 150 11.36 -16.79 1.70
C GLN A 150 12.56 -15.87 1.91
N LEU A 151 12.85 -15.02 0.93
CA LEU A 151 13.96 -14.06 0.98
C LEU A 151 13.78 -13.02 2.09
N ALA A 152 12.55 -12.55 2.29
CA ALA A 152 12.21 -11.60 3.36
C ALA A 152 12.10 -12.24 4.75
N GLY A 153 12.28 -13.56 4.88
CA GLY A 153 12.23 -14.26 6.17
C GLY A 153 10.85 -14.34 6.83
N LEU A 154 9.79 -14.00 6.10
CA LEU A 154 8.41 -13.96 6.61
C LEU A 154 7.90 -15.34 7.05
N GLN A 155 8.50 -16.42 6.56
CA GLN A 155 8.14 -17.80 6.91
C GLN A 155 8.73 -18.28 8.24
N ARG A 156 9.70 -17.56 8.84
CA ARG A 156 10.35 -17.96 10.10
C ARG A 156 9.43 -17.85 11.30
N ASN A 157 8.46 -16.94 11.24
CA ASN A 157 7.52 -16.73 12.33
C ASN A 157 6.17 -17.36 11.96
N ARG A 158 6.01 -18.66 12.22
CA ARG A 158 4.84 -19.50 11.88
C ARG A 158 3.54 -19.16 12.61
N ARG A 159 3.40 -17.99 13.19
CA ARG A 159 2.10 -17.49 13.58
C ARG A 159 1.45 -16.94 12.33
N SER A 160 0.51 -17.71 11.78
CA SER A 160 -0.33 -17.27 10.67
C SER A 160 -1.14 -16.05 11.13
N HIS A 161 -0.62 -14.86 10.89
CA HIS A 161 -1.41 -13.66 11.04
C HIS A 161 -2.18 -13.51 9.74
N ASP A 162 -3.49 -13.53 9.83
CA ASP A 162 -4.32 -13.12 8.72
C ASP A 162 -4.10 -11.61 8.49
N LEU A 163 -3.41 -11.29 7.40
CA LEU A 163 -3.15 -9.90 7.03
C LEU A 163 -4.26 -9.32 6.15
N THR A 164 -5.29 -10.09 5.82
CA THR A 164 -6.40 -9.62 5.00
C THR A 164 -7.35 -8.74 5.81
N GLU A 165 -7.46 -8.98 7.12
CA GLU A 165 -8.24 -8.18 8.03
C GLU A 165 -7.35 -7.58 9.11
N ILE A 166 -7.37 -6.25 9.25
CA ILE A 166 -6.64 -5.52 10.29
C ILE A 166 -7.59 -4.57 11.04
N PRO A 167 -7.33 -4.30 12.33
CA PRO A 167 -8.27 -3.57 13.19
C PRO A 167 -8.33 -2.05 12.96
N VAL A 168 -7.74 -1.57 11.86
CA VAL A 168 -7.74 -0.15 11.48
C VAL A 168 -8.24 0.01 10.05
N PRO A 169 -8.72 1.19 9.63
CA PRO A 169 -9.09 1.46 8.26
C PRO A 169 -7.98 1.07 7.28
N SER A 170 -8.34 0.41 6.19
CA SER A 170 -7.35 -0.11 5.25
C SER A 170 -7.79 0.01 3.79
N THR A 171 -6.87 0.48 2.96
CA THR A 171 -7.02 0.53 1.51
C THR A 171 -5.93 -0.29 0.84
N VAL A 172 -6.32 -1.18 -0.04
CA VAL A 172 -5.41 -1.88 -0.95
C VAL A 172 -5.46 -1.18 -2.31
N ILE A 173 -4.32 -0.78 -2.84
CA ILE A 173 -4.19 -0.31 -4.21
C ILE A 173 -3.38 -1.35 -4.97
N PHE A 174 -3.94 -1.90 -6.05
CA PHE A 174 -3.34 -2.98 -6.81
C PHE A 174 -3.50 -2.77 -8.31
N SER A 175 -2.76 -3.53 -9.13
CA SER A 175 -2.87 -3.51 -10.58
C SER A 175 -2.90 -4.94 -11.13
N ARG A 176 -3.75 -5.18 -12.13
CA ARG A 176 -3.71 -6.42 -12.92
C ARG A 176 -2.55 -6.44 -13.92
N GLY A 177 -1.92 -5.27 -14.16
CA GLY A 177 -0.70 -5.13 -14.94
C GLY A 177 0.59 -5.34 -14.12
N ASP A 178 0.47 -5.69 -12.83
CA ASP A 178 1.61 -5.98 -11.97
C ASP A 178 2.32 -7.28 -12.43
N GLY A 179 3.58 -7.16 -12.83
CA GLY A 179 4.41 -8.26 -13.31
C GLY A 179 5.13 -9.03 -12.20
N VAL A 180 5.01 -8.59 -10.95
CA VAL A 180 5.69 -9.18 -9.79
C VAL A 180 4.71 -9.89 -8.87
N VAL A 181 3.59 -9.23 -8.53
CA VAL A 181 2.60 -9.71 -7.58
C VAL A 181 1.26 -9.92 -8.28
N ALA A 182 0.68 -11.11 -8.18
CA ALA A 182 -0.65 -11.37 -8.71
C ALA A 182 -1.71 -10.53 -7.98
N ALA A 183 -2.62 -9.91 -8.72
CA ALA A 183 -3.68 -9.06 -8.17
C ALA A 183 -4.49 -9.77 -7.07
N ALA A 184 -4.83 -11.04 -7.28
CA ALA A 184 -5.56 -11.83 -6.29
C ALA A 184 -4.83 -11.97 -4.94
N SER A 185 -3.50 -11.86 -4.91
CA SER A 185 -2.71 -11.90 -3.68
C SER A 185 -2.79 -10.61 -2.87
N CYS A 186 -3.26 -9.51 -3.49
CA CYS A 186 -3.35 -8.20 -2.87
C CYS A 186 -4.73 -7.91 -2.26
N ILE A 187 -5.80 -8.47 -2.84
CA ILE A 187 -7.19 -8.10 -2.55
C ILE A 187 -7.57 -8.56 -1.14
N GLN A 188 -8.19 -7.66 -0.37
CA GLN A 188 -8.75 -7.93 0.96
C GLN A 188 -10.29 -7.99 0.92
N PRO A 189 -10.95 -8.56 1.93
CA PRO A 189 -12.39 -8.42 2.10
C PRO A 189 -12.79 -6.94 2.19
N VAL A 190 -13.87 -6.58 1.48
CA VAL A 190 -14.45 -5.24 1.57
C VAL A 190 -15.33 -5.15 2.81
N GLY A 191 -15.16 -4.10 3.57
CA GLY A 191 -15.89 -3.88 4.82
C GLY A 191 -16.21 -2.39 5.05
N PRO A 192 -16.74 -2.05 6.23
CA PRO A 192 -17.13 -0.67 6.55
C PRO A 192 -15.98 0.33 6.47
N THR A 193 -14.73 -0.12 6.66
CA THR A 193 -13.52 0.72 6.64
C THR A 193 -12.40 0.07 5.83
N SER A 194 -12.74 -0.85 4.90
CA SER A 194 -11.76 -1.53 4.04
C SER A 194 -12.23 -1.57 2.59
N GLU A 195 -11.31 -1.29 1.66
CA GLU A 195 -11.59 -1.26 0.23
C GLU A 195 -10.41 -1.69 -0.62
N ASN A 196 -10.70 -2.01 -1.88
CA ASN A 196 -9.70 -2.33 -2.90
C ASN A 196 -9.83 -1.38 -4.07
N ILE A 197 -8.75 -0.69 -4.45
CA ILE A 197 -8.70 0.23 -5.58
C ILE A 197 -7.81 -0.39 -6.66
N GLU A 198 -8.40 -0.70 -7.82
CA GLU A 198 -7.63 -1.15 -8.97
C GLU A 198 -7.12 0.06 -9.75
N VAL A 199 -5.82 0.05 -10.09
CA VAL A 199 -5.19 1.04 -10.97
C VAL A 199 -4.53 0.35 -12.16
N ARG A 200 -4.28 1.10 -13.23
CA ARG A 200 -3.43 0.64 -14.33
C ARG A 200 -1.98 1.00 -14.03
N GLY A 201 -1.07 0.03 -14.10
CA GLY A 201 0.35 0.27 -13.90
C GLY A 201 1.16 -1.00 -13.63
N ALA A 202 2.47 -0.86 -13.67
CA ALA A 202 3.43 -1.90 -13.31
C ALA A 202 3.69 -1.92 -11.80
N HIS A 203 4.21 -3.05 -11.27
CA HIS A 203 4.59 -3.16 -9.85
C HIS A 203 5.59 -2.09 -9.43
N ILE A 204 6.68 -1.96 -10.22
CA ILE A 204 7.74 -0.97 -9.97
C ILE A 204 7.20 0.46 -10.13
N GLY A 205 6.18 0.66 -10.97
CA GLY A 205 5.53 1.95 -11.20
C GLY A 205 4.66 2.46 -10.05
N LEU A 206 4.08 1.58 -9.24
CA LEU A 206 3.08 1.97 -8.22
C LEU A 206 3.54 3.07 -7.27
N GLY A 207 4.83 3.12 -6.94
CA GLY A 207 5.39 4.13 -6.04
C GLY A 207 5.41 5.57 -6.61
N HIS A 208 5.16 5.73 -7.91
CA HIS A 208 5.15 7.03 -8.60
C HIS A 208 4.06 7.15 -9.67
N ASN A 209 3.15 6.19 -9.75
CA ASN A 209 2.00 6.24 -10.64
C ASN A 209 1.05 7.38 -10.22
N PRO A 210 0.67 8.30 -11.12
CA PRO A 210 -0.19 9.45 -10.76
C PRO A 210 -1.55 9.04 -10.19
N ALA A 211 -2.17 7.97 -10.68
CA ALA A 211 -3.43 7.48 -10.16
C ALA A 211 -3.27 6.96 -8.73
N VAL A 212 -2.18 6.23 -8.44
CA VAL A 212 -1.86 5.79 -7.08
C VAL A 212 -1.67 6.98 -6.16
N VAL A 213 -0.89 7.98 -6.57
CA VAL A 213 -0.65 9.20 -5.76
C VAL A 213 -1.96 9.92 -5.45
N TRP A 214 -2.87 10.03 -6.43
CA TRP A 214 -4.18 10.63 -6.22
C TRP A 214 -5.01 9.83 -5.20
N ALA A 215 -5.14 8.51 -5.39
CA ALA A 215 -5.90 7.67 -4.48
C ALA A 215 -5.33 7.70 -3.05
N VAL A 216 -3.99 7.66 -2.91
CA VAL A 216 -3.32 7.80 -1.61
C VAL A 216 -3.65 9.15 -0.96
N ALA A 217 -3.59 10.25 -1.73
CA ALA A 217 -3.91 11.59 -1.21
C ALA A 217 -5.37 11.68 -0.74
N ASP A 218 -6.29 11.11 -1.50
CA ASP A 218 -7.71 11.07 -1.14
C ASP A 218 -7.93 10.29 0.17
N ARG A 219 -7.38 9.11 0.28
CA ARG A 219 -7.49 8.30 1.50
C ARG A 219 -6.90 9.01 2.73
N LEU A 220 -5.73 9.61 2.58
CA LEU A 220 -5.06 10.34 3.66
C LEU A 220 -5.80 11.61 4.08
N ALA A 221 -6.59 12.22 3.20
CA ALA A 221 -7.36 13.42 3.47
C ALA A 221 -8.64 13.17 4.30
N GLN A 222 -9.05 11.92 4.46
CA GLN A 222 -10.25 11.57 5.20
C GLN A 222 -10.17 11.99 6.67
N VAL A 223 -11.31 12.41 7.20
CA VAL A 223 -11.47 12.81 8.60
C VAL A 223 -11.61 11.56 9.47
N ASP A 224 -11.03 11.60 10.66
CA ASP A 224 -11.17 10.52 11.62
C ASP A 224 -12.64 10.26 11.96
N GLY A 225 -13.04 9.00 11.96
CA GLY A 225 -14.41 8.58 12.20
C GLY A 225 -15.38 8.75 11.02
N HIS A 226 -14.92 9.32 9.89
CA HIS A 226 -15.70 9.47 8.65
C HIS A 226 -14.98 8.80 7.49
N TRP A 227 -15.14 7.49 7.41
CA TRP A 227 -14.57 6.75 6.29
C TRP A 227 -15.62 6.62 5.17
N GLU A 228 -15.24 7.03 3.97
CA GLU A 228 -16.04 6.89 2.76
C GLU A 228 -15.25 6.15 1.69
N PRO A 229 -15.87 5.29 0.88
CA PRO A 229 -15.19 4.62 -0.24
C PRO A 229 -14.58 5.62 -1.22
N PHE A 230 -13.49 5.22 -1.86
CA PHE A 230 -12.83 6.02 -2.89
C PHE A 230 -13.76 6.22 -4.10
N VAL A 231 -13.90 7.46 -4.53
CA VAL A 231 -14.60 7.82 -5.78
C VAL A 231 -13.59 8.43 -6.74
N PRO A 232 -13.30 7.76 -7.87
CA PRO A 232 -12.37 8.29 -8.86
C PRO A 232 -12.83 9.65 -9.42
N PRO A 233 -11.92 10.61 -9.61
CA PRO A 233 -12.23 11.85 -10.30
C PRO A 233 -12.79 11.57 -11.70
N SER A 234 -13.84 12.25 -12.11
CA SER A 234 -14.57 11.97 -13.36
C SER A 234 -13.66 11.91 -14.59
N LEU A 235 -12.66 12.80 -14.67
CA LEU A 235 -11.70 12.87 -15.77
C LEU A 235 -10.68 11.71 -15.79
N LEU A 236 -10.61 10.94 -14.71
CA LEU A 236 -9.59 9.90 -14.52
C LEU A 236 -10.18 8.51 -14.28
N ARG A 237 -11.48 8.35 -14.43
CA ARG A 237 -12.11 7.03 -14.29
C ARG A 237 -11.42 5.94 -15.10
N TRP A 238 -10.86 6.29 -16.25
CA TRP A 238 -10.13 5.35 -17.09
C TRP A 238 -8.84 4.81 -16.44
N CYS A 239 -8.27 5.52 -15.45
CA CYS A 239 -7.11 5.07 -14.66
C CYS A 239 -7.49 4.00 -13.63
N TYR A 240 -8.77 3.92 -13.27
CA TYR A 240 -9.32 3.04 -12.24
C TYR A 240 -10.35 2.09 -12.87
N PRO A 241 -9.91 0.95 -13.42
CA PRO A 241 -10.76 0.07 -14.26
C PRO A 241 -11.98 -0.49 -13.55
N ASN A 242 -11.89 -0.72 -12.24
CA ASN A 242 -12.99 -1.22 -11.42
C ASN A 242 -13.26 -0.25 -10.26
N ASP A 243 -14.25 0.63 -10.44
CA ASP A 243 -14.73 1.57 -9.42
C ASP A 243 -15.30 0.88 -8.18
N GLN A 244 -15.60 -0.40 -8.30
CA GLN A 244 -16.07 -1.26 -7.22
C GLN A 244 -15.58 -2.67 -7.51
N ALA A 245 -14.61 -3.15 -6.75
CA ALA A 245 -14.49 -4.59 -6.58
C ALA A 245 -15.76 -5.02 -5.84
N ALA A 246 -16.75 -5.51 -6.60
CA ALA A 246 -18.02 -5.95 -6.07
C ALA A 246 -17.77 -6.87 -4.87
N ALA A 247 -18.47 -6.60 -3.78
CA ALA A 247 -18.56 -7.52 -2.66
C ALA A 247 -18.88 -8.92 -3.23
N PRO A 248 -18.24 -9.99 -2.75
CA PRO A 248 -18.62 -11.32 -3.14
C PRO A 248 -20.11 -11.47 -2.84
N THR A 249 -20.89 -11.76 -3.87
CA THR A 249 -22.32 -12.05 -3.75
C THR A 249 -22.46 -13.14 -2.70
N THR A 250 -23.06 -12.81 -1.57
CA THR A 250 -23.45 -13.77 -0.55
C THR A 250 -24.31 -14.82 -1.26
N ILE A 251 -23.77 -16.01 -1.43
CA ILE A 251 -24.56 -17.16 -1.88
C ILE A 251 -25.56 -17.41 -0.76
N ALA A 252 -26.81 -16.96 -0.98
CA ALA A 252 -27.89 -17.32 -0.11
C ALA A 252 -28.00 -18.85 -0.13
N SER A 253 -27.70 -19.47 1.00
CA SER A 253 -27.97 -20.87 1.25
C SER A 253 -29.48 -21.08 1.22
N VAL A 254 -29.95 -21.86 0.24
CA VAL A 254 -31.28 -22.49 0.22
C VAL A 254 -31.23 -23.76 1.06
#